data_90928f405b58a51260e472932dfe8ca6
#
_entry.id   90928f405b58a51260e472932dfe8ca6
#
_cell.length_a   1.000
_cell.length_b   1.000
_cell.length_c   1.000
_cell.angle_alpha   90.00
_cell.angle_beta   90.00
_cell.angle_gamma   90.00
#
_symmetry.space_group_name_H-M   'P 1'
#
loop_
_entity.id
_entity.type
_entity.pdbx_description
1 polymer ?
#
loop_
_entity_poly.entity_id
_entity_poly.type
_entity_poly.pdbx_seq_one_letter_code
_entity_poly.pdbx_strand_id
1 'polypeptide(L)'
;FYIFKYRPAVHPAAWAAFDGQRMLEYGADESWGPKMEGQQYRAYWSWYPGAEFGQLTPLTPQPNNVKNFFQTGRNLNNSISLNSGSETHNFRFTYGNQNRTLVIPNAKRDQHQLALNGSFDMSRAIVLSTDLTYTNSYTSGQPREGYRLDGLNITQNFNQWFQRQLDIERMKRYREPDGSLNSWNIGDPNSTSDLSVYGKPAYWDNPYFVLNENFGTERHNRLVGNVGLN
;
A
#
# COMPACT_ATOMS: atom_id res chain seq x y z
N PHE A 1 1.61 -9.67 28.38
CA PHE A 1 1.94 -8.28 28.70
C PHE A 1 3.35 -8.18 29.24
N TYR A 2 4.00 -7.09 28.87
CA TYR A 2 5.20 -6.58 29.52
C TYR A 2 4.81 -5.48 30.49
N ILE A 3 5.70 -5.19 31.44
CA ILE A 3 5.53 -4.07 32.39
C ILE A 3 6.59 -3.04 32.07
N PHE A 4 6.18 -1.81 31.87
CA PHE A 4 7.12 -0.72 31.70
C PHE A 4 7.84 -0.42 33.03
N LYS A 5 9.15 -0.26 32.94
CA LYS A 5 10.01 0.07 34.09
C LYS A 5 10.73 1.37 33.83
N TYR A 6 10.34 2.41 34.52
CA TYR A 6 10.96 3.70 34.41
C TYR A 6 12.41 3.68 34.94
N ARG A 7 13.30 4.23 34.17
CA ARG A 7 14.73 4.42 34.54
C ARG A 7 15.13 5.87 34.28
N PRO A 8 15.37 6.70 35.34
CA PRO A 8 15.65 8.13 35.18
C PRO A 8 16.86 8.44 34.29
N ALA A 9 17.87 7.57 34.27
CA ALA A 9 19.07 7.75 33.45
C ALA A 9 18.86 7.44 31.95
N VAL A 10 17.71 6.88 31.61
CA VAL A 10 17.43 6.35 30.26
C VAL A 10 16.21 7.01 29.64
N HIS A 11 15.17 7.21 30.44
CA HIS A 11 13.87 7.62 29.96
C HIS A 11 13.58 9.10 30.21
N PRO A 12 12.76 9.74 29.37
CA PRO A 12 12.29 11.10 29.64
C PRO A 12 11.58 11.20 30.99
N ALA A 13 11.73 12.30 31.67
CA ALA A 13 11.05 12.53 32.94
C ALA A 13 9.53 12.40 32.86
N ALA A 14 8.93 12.76 31.71
CA ALA A 14 7.51 12.62 31.47
C ALA A 14 7.02 11.14 31.48
N TRP A 15 7.91 10.17 31.33
CA TRP A 15 7.57 8.75 31.38
C TRP A 15 7.56 8.16 32.80
N ALA A 16 7.97 8.93 33.81
CA ALA A 16 7.94 8.46 35.18
C ALA A 16 6.52 8.02 35.64
N ALA A 17 5.49 8.70 35.17
CA ALA A 17 4.10 8.35 35.46
C ALA A 17 3.64 7.04 34.84
N PHE A 18 4.44 6.43 33.98
CA PHE A 18 4.11 5.19 33.27
C PHE A 18 4.67 3.94 33.96
N ASP A 19 5.51 4.13 34.96
CA ASP A 19 6.13 3.04 35.70
C ASP A 19 5.09 2.03 36.22
N GLY A 20 5.36 0.75 36.05
CA GLY A 20 4.46 -0.32 36.45
C GLY A 20 3.26 -0.56 35.52
N GLN A 21 3.07 0.24 34.46
CA GLN A 21 1.95 0.05 33.54
C GLN A 21 2.21 -1.08 32.55
N ARG A 22 1.11 -1.72 32.12
CA ARG A 22 1.16 -2.79 31.11
C ARG A 22 1.42 -2.22 29.72
N MET A 23 2.27 -2.89 29.00
CA MET A 23 2.55 -2.63 27.58
C MET A 23 2.63 -3.92 26.79
N LEU A 24 2.67 -3.83 25.48
CA LEU A 24 2.94 -4.95 24.57
C LEU A 24 4.40 -4.86 24.08
N GLU A 25 4.89 -5.95 23.51
CA GLU A 25 6.07 -5.95 22.69
C GLU A 25 5.68 -5.46 21.29
N TYR A 26 5.99 -4.21 20.98
CA TYR A 26 5.54 -3.59 19.72
C TYR A 26 6.38 -4.05 18.53
N GLY A 27 7.60 -4.51 18.76
CA GLY A 27 8.47 -5.07 17.74
C GLY A 27 8.26 -6.56 17.48
N ALA A 28 7.40 -7.23 18.29
CA ALA A 28 7.11 -8.64 18.13
C ALA A 28 6.35 -8.92 16.83
N ASP A 29 6.73 -10.00 16.21
CA ASP A 29 6.20 -10.46 14.94
C ASP A 29 5.14 -11.57 15.08
N GLU A 30 4.73 -11.87 16.31
CA GLU A 30 3.65 -12.81 16.59
C GLU A 30 2.31 -12.12 16.67
N SER A 31 1.29 -12.77 16.09
CA SER A 31 -0.11 -12.37 16.24
C SER A 31 -0.81 -12.98 17.46
N TRP A 32 -0.07 -13.69 18.29
CA TRP A 32 -0.56 -14.38 19.47
C TRP A 32 -0.17 -13.63 20.75
N GLY A 33 -1.04 -13.70 21.77
CA GLY A 33 -0.78 -13.00 23.05
C GLY A 33 -1.84 -13.29 24.08
N PRO A 34 -1.96 -12.44 25.12
CA PRO A 34 -2.97 -12.61 26.16
C PRO A 34 -4.38 -12.51 25.56
N LYS A 35 -5.33 -13.22 26.18
CA LYS A 35 -6.75 -13.09 25.83
C LYS A 35 -7.20 -11.64 25.98
N MET A 36 -7.90 -11.13 24.98
CA MET A 36 -8.34 -9.74 24.90
C MET A 36 -9.67 -9.57 25.65
N GLU A 37 -9.60 -9.14 26.89
CA GLU A 37 -10.73 -9.01 27.81
C GLU A 37 -10.90 -7.58 28.36
N GLY A 38 -10.35 -6.59 27.66
CA GLY A 38 -10.46 -5.18 28.04
C GLY A 38 -9.42 -4.73 29.07
N GLN A 39 -8.37 -5.51 29.31
CA GLN A 39 -7.29 -5.12 30.21
C GLN A 39 -6.66 -3.80 29.72
N GLN A 40 -6.46 -2.87 30.63
CA GLN A 40 -5.83 -1.62 30.30
C GLN A 40 -4.34 -1.83 30.01
N TYR A 41 -3.89 -1.27 28.91
CA TYR A 41 -2.49 -1.33 28.49
C TYR A 41 -2.10 -0.05 27.77
N ARG A 42 -0.81 0.16 27.62
CA ARG A 42 -0.25 1.26 26.87
C ARG A 42 -0.16 0.87 25.40
N ALA A 43 -0.98 1.46 24.56
CA ALA A 43 -0.91 1.26 23.11
C ALA A 43 0.26 2.05 22.50
N TYR A 44 0.70 1.68 21.28
CA TYR A 44 1.85 2.31 20.61
C TYR A 44 1.70 3.85 20.49
N TRP A 45 0.50 4.34 20.22
CA TRP A 45 0.24 5.78 20.06
C TRP A 45 0.35 6.58 21.35
N SER A 46 0.23 5.93 22.49
CA SER A 46 0.30 6.62 23.79
C SER A 46 1.73 7.03 24.17
N TRP A 47 2.72 6.62 23.39
CA TRP A 47 4.10 7.04 23.55
C TRP A 47 4.44 8.29 22.74
N TYR A 48 3.61 8.62 21.72
CA TYR A 48 3.81 9.81 20.91
C TYR A 48 3.35 11.08 21.65
N PRO A 49 4.08 12.21 21.53
CA PRO A 49 3.62 13.49 22.05
C PRO A 49 2.29 13.89 21.41
N GLY A 50 1.35 14.37 22.20
CA GLY A 50 0.06 14.82 21.72
C GLY A 50 -1.09 14.56 22.70
N ALA A 51 -2.31 14.70 22.25
CA ALA A 51 -3.51 14.60 23.11
C ALA A 51 -3.70 13.23 23.77
N GLU A 52 -3.14 12.17 23.20
CA GLU A 52 -3.27 10.78 23.67
C GLU A 52 -2.01 10.29 24.40
N PHE A 53 -1.02 11.16 24.55
CA PHE A 53 0.20 10.83 25.29
C PHE A 53 -0.15 10.37 26.71
N GLY A 54 0.38 9.23 27.09
CA GLY A 54 0.18 8.67 28.41
C GLY A 54 -1.17 7.99 28.66
N GLN A 55 -2.12 8.03 27.75
CA GLN A 55 -3.42 7.38 27.95
C GLN A 55 -3.33 5.85 27.86
N LEU A 56 -4.05 5.18 28.73
CA LEU A 56 -4.24 3.74 28.66
C LEU A 56 -5.45 3.39 27.77
N THR A 57 -5.37 2.25 27.12
CA THR A 57 -6.38 1.76 26.18
C THR A 57 -6.79 0.34 26.56
N PRO A 58 -8.07 -0.03 26.48
CA PRO A 58 -8.48 -1.41 26.72
C PRO A 58 -7.99 -2.32 25.60
N LEU A 59 -7.43 -3.48 25.95
CA LEU A 59 -7.04 -4.52 24.99
C LEU A 59 -8.28 -5.22 24.48
N THR A 60 -8.74 -4.84 23.29
CA THR A 60 -9.92 -5.38 22.65
C THR A 60 -9.59 -5.91 21.26
N PRO A 61 -10.23 -7.01 20.82
CA PRO A 61 -10.02 -7.51 19.48
C PRO A 61 -10.56 -6.55 18.41
N GLN A 62 -9.83 -6.46 17.31
CA GLN A 62 -10.26 -5.74 16.10
C GLN A 62 -10.54 -6.77 14.99
N PRO A 63 -11.70 -7.45 15.00
CA PRO A 63 -11.94 -8.63 14.15
C PRO A 63 -11.90 -8.31 12.64
N ASN A 64 -12.15 -7.08 12.28
CA ASN A 64 -12.15 -6.62 10.89
C ASN A 64 -10.92 -5.78 10.52
N ASN A 65 -9.88 -5.73 11.36
CA ASN A 65 -8.74 -4.85 11.12
C ASN A 65 -8.09 -5.06 9.75
N VAL A 66 -7.82 -6.31 9.35
CA VAL A 66 -7.26 -6.62 8.03
C VAL A 66 -8.26 -6.30 6.91
N LYS A 67 -9.54 -6.67 7.09
CA LYS A 67 -10.58 -6.41 6.09
C LYS A 67 -10.77 -4.91 5.84
N ASN A 68 -10.77 -4.11 6.88
CA ASN A 68 -10.99 -2.66 6.79
C ASN A 68 -9.83 -1.91 6.11
N PHE A 69 -8.67 -2.55 5.99
CA PHE A 69 -7.56 -1.98 5.23
C PHE A 69 -7.86 -1.95 3.72
N PHE A 70 -8.48 -3.00 3.21
CA PHE A 70 -8.71 -3.15 1.78
C PHE A 70 -9.93 -2.34 1.32
N GLN A 71 -9.88 -1.89 0.07
CA GLN A 71 -11.00 -1.23 -0.60
C GLN A 71 -11.62 -2.14 -1.67
N THR A 72 -12.79 -1.76 -2.16
CA THR A 72 -13.38 -2.42 -3.32
C THR A 72 -12.61 -2.05 -4.58
N GLY A 73 -11.99 -3.04 -5.21
CA GLY A 73 -11.38 -2.89 -6.53
C GLY A 73 -12.43 -2.66 -7.60
N ARG A 74 -12.10 -1.85 -8.61
CA ARG A 74 -12.96 -1.56 -9.77
C ARG A 74 -12.16 -1.71 -11.04
N ASN A 75 -12.80 -2.18 -12.10
CA ASN A 75 -12.22 -2.28 -13.43
C ASN A 75 -13.23 -1.79 -14.46
N LEU A 76 -12.94 -0.66 -15.08
CA LEU A 76 -13.76 -0.08 -16.13
C LEU A 76 -13.02 -0.22 -17.46
N ASN A 77 -13.65 -0.88 -18.42
CA ASN A 77 -13.13 -1.06 -19.77
C ASN A 77 -14.05 -0.37 -20.76
N ASN A 78 -13.50 0.50 -21.58
CA ASN A 78 -14.20 1.16 -22.68
C ASN A 78 -13.45 0.87 -23.98
N SER A 79 -14.19 0.66 -25.06
CA SER A 79 -13.59 0.54 -26.38
C SER A 79 -14.49 1.12 -27.45
N ILE A 80 -13.86 1.68 -28.48
CA ILE A 80 -14.50 2.11 -29.70
C ILE A 80 -13.74 1.57 -30.90
N SER A 81 -14.44 1.09 -31.90
CA SER A 81 -13.85 0.60 -33.13
C SER A 81 -14.48 1.31 -34.32
N LEU A 82 -13.65 1.72 -35.25
CA LEU A 82 -14.02 2.24 -36.56
C LEU A 82 -13.56 1.25 -37.61
N ASN A 83 -14.48 0.86 -38.49
CA ASN A 83 -14.19 -0.03 -39.57
C ASN A 83 -14.53 0.65 -40.89
N SER A 84 -13.71 0.44 -41.90
CA SER A 84 -14.01 0.81 -43.29
C SER A 84 -13.54 -0.28 -44.23
N GLY A 85 -14.27 -0.50 -45.30
CA GLY A 85 -13.92 -1.50 -46.30
C GLY A 85 -14.51 -1.16 -47.67
N SER A 86 -13.74 -1.53 -48.68
CA SER A 86 -14.12 -1.46 -50.09
C SER A 86 -13.50 -2.64 -50.82
N GLU A 87 -13.60 -2.69 -52.16
CA GLU A 87 -12.90 -3.71 -52.96
C GLU A 87 -11.37 -3.59 -52.89
N THR A 88 -10.84 -2.40 -52.58
CA THR A 88 -9.39 -2.13 -52.61
C THR A 88 -8.78 -1.85 -51.23
N HIS A 89 -9.59 -1.80 -50.20
CA HIS A 89 -9.07 -1.62 -48.85
C HIS A 89 -10.01 -2.16 -47.79
N ASN A 90 -9.43 -2.59 -46.69
CA ASN A 90 -10.14 -2.77 -45.43
C ASN A 90 -9.25 -2.28 -44.31
N PHE A 91 -9.82 -1.63 -43.30
CA PHE A 91 -9.09 -1.31 -42.09
C PHE A 91 -10.04 -1.29 -40.89
N ARG A 92 -9.46 -1.61 -39.77
CA ARG A 92 -10.07 -1.47 -38.44
C ARG A 92 -9.13 -0.69 -37.54
N PHE A 93 -9.62 0.42 -37.01
CA PHE A 93 -8.98 1.14 -35.95
C PHE A 93 -9.75 0.91 -34.65
N THR A 94 -9.04 0.56 -33.57
CA THR A 94 -9.65 0.35 -32.26
C THR A 94 -8.90 1.17 -31.23
N TYR A 95 -9.64 1.92 -30.44
CA TYR A 95 -9.15 2.52 -29.20
C TYR A 95 -9.78 1.83 -28.01
N GLY A 96 -8.95 1.38 -27.06
CA GLY A 96 -9.36 0.82 -25.79
C GLY A 96 -8.79 1.62 -24.62
N ASN A 97 -9.60 1.78 -23.57
CA ASN A 97 -9.18 2.35 -22.32
C ASN A 97 -9.60 1.43 -21.18
N GLN A 98 -8.66 1.17 -20.26
CA GLN A 98 -8.93 0.43 -19.03
C GLN A 98 -8.49 1.28 -17.83
N ASN A 99 -9.42 1.52 -16.90
CA ASN A 99 -9.15 2.14 -15.63
C ASN A 99 -9.38 1.12 -14.51
N ARG A 100 -8.34 0.84 -13.74
CA ARG A 100 -8.40 -0.09 -12.60
C ARG A 100 -8.02 0.62 -11.31
N THR A 101 -8.88 0.51 -10.31
CA THR A 101 -8.54 0.71 -8.91
C THR A 101 -8.36 -0.67 -8.29
N LEU A 102 -7.22 -0.90 -7.64
CA LEU A 102 -6.92 -2.19 -7.03
C LEU A 102 -7.57 -2.29 -5.64
N VAL A 103 -7.51 -3.46 -5.04
CA VAL A 103 -8.02 -3.69 -3.68
C VAL A 103 -7.14 -3.04 -2.60
N ILE A 104 -5.88 -2.78 -2.90
CA ILE A 104 -4.99 -2.00 -2.04
C ILE A 104 -5.33 -0.52 -2.22
N PRO A 105 -5.54 0.25 -1.14
CA PRO A 105 -5.80 1.68 -1.24
C PRO A 105 -4.70 2.42 -2.03
N ASN A 106 -5.08 3.47 -2.76
CA ASN A 106 -4.20 4.28 -3.62
C ASN A 106 -3.54 3.53 -4.79
N ALA A 107 -3.70 2.21 -4.89
CA ALA A 107 -3.16 1.44 -6.01
C ALA A 107 -4.09 1.51 -7.22
N LYS A 108 -3.57 1.95 -8.37
CA LYS A 108 -4.33 2.10 -9.62
C LYS A 108 -3.49 1.78 -10.84
N ARG A 109 -4.18 1.42 -11.91
CA ARG A 109 -3.60 1.25 -13.24
C ARG A 109 -4.52 1.84 -14.29
N ASP A 110 -3.96 2.68 -15.14
CA ASP A 110 -4.61 3.23 -16.33
C ASP A 110 -3.88 2.69 -17.56
N GLN A 111 -4.65 2.20 -18.55
CA GLN A 111 -4.10 1.68 -19.78
C GLN A 111 -4.90 2.22 -20.98
N HIS A 112 -4.15 2.65 -22.00
CA HIS A 112 -4.67 3.04 -23.29
C HIS A 112 -4.07 2.12 -24.34
N GLN A 113 -4.91 1.66 -25.26
CA GLN A 113 -4.50 0.81 -26.37
C GLN A 113 -5.05 1.36 -27.68
N LEU A 114 -4.18 1.47 -28.65
CA LEU A 114 -4.52 1.80 -30.03
C LEU A 114 -4.15 0.61 -30.90
N ALA A 115 -5.08 0.11 -31.69
CA ALA A 115 -4.82 -0.97 -32.64
C ALA A 115 -5.28 -0.53 -34.03
N LEU A 116 -4.44 -0.79 -35.02
CA LEU A 116 -4.71 -0.58 -36.44
C LEU A 116 -4.42 -1.87 -37.16
N ASN A 117 -5.46 -2.44 -37.77
CA ASN A 117 -5.35 -3.63 -38.62
C ASN A 117 -5.96 -3.32 -40.00
N GLY A 118 -5.33 -3.78 -41.03
CA GLY A 118 -5.93 -3.62 -42.36
C GLY A 118 -5.02 -4.01 -43.51
N SER A 119 -5.64 -3.93 -44.70
CA SER A 119 -4.95 -4.09 -45.97
C SER A 119 -5.39 -3.03 -46.94
N PHE A 120 -4.51 -2.71 -47.87
CA PHE A 120 -4.70 -1.71 -48.91
C PHE A 120 -4.02 -2.12 -50.20
N ASP A 121 -4.79 -2.20 -51.28
CA ASP A 121 -4.29 -2.54 -52.60
C ASP A 121 -3.63 -1.30 -53.20
N MET A 122 -2.31 -1.27 -53.17
CA MET A 122 -1.53 -0.18 -53.76
C MET A 122 -1.52 -0.24 -55.29
N SER A 123 -1.61 -1.46 -55.83
CA SER A 123 -1.78 -1.74 -57.24
C SER A 123 -2.38 -3.15 -57.43
N ARG A 124 -2.62 -3.57 -58.68
CA ARG A 124 -3.07 -4.95 -58.98
C ARG A 124 -2.08 -6.03 -58.52
N ALA A 125 -0.83 -5.69 -58.28
CA ALA A 125 0.24 -6.61 -57.93
C ALA A 125 0.82 -6.40 -56.54
N ILE A 126 0.41 -5.34 -55.80
CA ILE A 126 1.00 -4.99 -54.52
C ILE A 126 -0.11 -4.69 -53.50
N VAL A 127 -0.12 -5.45 -52.44
CA VAL A 127 -1.00 -5.28 -51.30
C VAL A 127 -0.16 -4.90 -50.09
N LEU A 128 -0.45 -3.77 -49.49
CA LEU A 128 0.10 -3.34 -48.16
C LEU A 128 -0.79 -3.93 -47.08
N SER A 129 -0.22 -4.67 -46.14
CA SER A 129 -0.91 -5.16 -44.93
C SER A 129 -0.28 -4.59 -43.69
N THR A 130 -1.09 -4.30 -42.67
CA THR A 130 -0.62 -3.79 -41.40
C THR A 130 -1.39 -4.37 -40.21
N ASP A 131 -0.67 -4.66 -39.17
CA ASP A 131 -1.19 -5.01 -37.84
C ASP A 131 -0.30 -4.34 -36.81
N LEU A 132 -0.78 -3.24 -36.24
CA LEU A 132 -0.05 -2.42 -35.28
C LEU A 132 -0.87 -2.26 -34.01
N THR A 133 -0.25 -2.51 -32.87
CA THR A 133 -0.83 -2.27 -31.56
C THR A 133 0.13 -1.44 -30.71
N TYR A 134 -0.33 -0.27 -30.29
CA TYR A 134 0.37 0.57 -29.32
C TYR A 134 -0.35 0.51 -27.98
N THR A 135 0.37 0.24 -26.92
CA THR A 135 -0.14 0.23 -25.55
C THR A 135 0.66 1.19 -24.69
N ASN A 136 -0.03 2.10 -24.02
CA ASN A 136 0.51 2.91 -22.94
C ASN A 136 -0.16 2.48 -21.66
N SER A 137 0.60 2.15 -20.63
CA SER A 137 0.06 1.88 -19.29
C SER A 137 0.82 2.65 -18.23
N TYR A 138 0.07 3.16 -17.26
CA TYR A 138 0.57 3.81 -16.06
C TYR A 138 0.03 3.08 -14.82
N THR A 139 0.93 2.69 -13.94
CA THR A 139 0.60 2.04 -12.67
C THR A 139 1.16 2.87 -11.53
N SER A 140 0.39 3.08 -10.48
CA SER A 140 0.79 3.80 -9.27
C SER A 140 0.38 3.00 -8.04
N GLY A 141 1.25 2.95 -7.04
CA GLY A 141 0.96 2.35 -5.73
C GLY A 141 0.78 0.83 -5.75
N GLN A 142 1.20 0.15 -6.81
CA GLN A 142 1.14 -1.31 -6.84
C GLN A 142 2.11 -1.88 -5.80
N PRO A 143 1.63 -2.67 -4.82
CA PRO A 143 2.50 -3.30 -3.84
C PRO A 143 3.45 -4.28 -4.53
N ARG A 144 4.65 -4.39 -3.98
CA ARG A 144 5.62 -5.38 -4.40
C ARG A 144 5.28 -6.73 -3.78
N GLU A 145 5.73 -7.80 -4.42
CA GLU A 145 5.53 -9.17 -3.97
C GLU A 145 6.77 -9.71 -3.23
N GLY A 146 6.57 -10.81 -2.50
CA GLY A 146 7.61 -11.53 -1.78
C GLY A 146 8.01 -10.88 -0.44
N TYR A 147 8.92 -11.53 0.27
CA TYR A 147 9.49 -10.99 1.51
C TYR A 147 10.46 -9.85 1.18
N ARG A 148 10.17 -8.66 1.69
CA ARG A 148 10.92 -7.44 1.37
C ARG A 148 11.28 -6.66 2.63
N LEU A 149 12.55 -6.28 2.71
CA LEU A 149 13.06 -5.43 3.78
C LEU A 149 12.84 -3.93 3.53
N ASP A 150 12.41 -3.56 2.32
CA ASP A 150 12.08 -2.17 1.96
C ASP A 150 10.65 -1.75 2.35
N GLY A 151 9.89 -2.64 2.99
CA GLY A 151 8.52 -2.37 3.44
C GLY A 151 7.48 -2.24 2.33
N LEU A 152 7.84 -2.40 1.06
CA LEU A 152 6.93 -2.17 -0.08
C LEU A 152 5.95 -3.32 -0.34
N ASN A 153 6.09 -4.45 0.35
CA ASN A 153 5.03 -5.46 0.42
C ASN A 153 4.14 -5.21 1.63
N ILE A 154 3.17 -4.33 1.47
CA ILE A 154 2.28 -3.92 2.56
C ILE A 154 1.51 -5.10 3.16
N THR A 155 1.10 -6.07 2.34
CA THR A 155 0.31 -7.22 2.78
C THR A 155 1.12 -8.19 3.65
N GLN A 156 2.43 -8.15 3.62
CA GLN A 156 3.30 -8.91 4.49
C GLN A 156 3.03 -8.61 5.97
N ASN A 157 2.77 -7.35 6.32
CA ASN A 157 2.48 -6.93 7.69
C ASN A 157 1.19 -7.53 8.24
N PHE A 158 0.18 -7.73 7.38
CA PHE A 158 -1.09 -8.29 7.81
C PHE A 158 -1.07 -9.82 7.96
N ASN A 159 -0.12 -10.47 7.37
CA ASN A 159 -0.06 -11.91 7.36
C ASN A 159 0.68 -12.46 8.59
N GLN A 160 1.86 -11.96 8.89
CA GLN A 160 2.75 -12.53 9.89
C GLN A 160 3.05 -11.56 11.04
N TRP A 161 3.14 -10.26 10.76
CA TRP A 161 3.68 -9.26 11.67
C TRP A 161 2.60 -8.37 12.32
N PHE A 162 1.34 -8.56 11.95
CA PHE A 162 0.26 -7.66 12.32
C PHE A 162 -0.53 -8.15 13.53
N GLN A 163 -0.48 -7.41 14.62
CA GLN A 163 -1.15 -7.72 15.88
C GLN A 163 -2.66 -7.48 15.80
N ARG A 164 -3.45 -8.32 16.45
CA ARG A 164 -4.92 -8.37 16.27
C ARG A 164 -5.71 -7.29 17.03
N GLN A 165 -5.09 -6.59 17.96
CA GLN A 165 -5.69 -5.44 18.65
C GLN A 165 -5.46 -4.12 17.91
N LEU A 166 -4.68 -4.10 16.84
CA LEU A 166 -4.40 -2.88 16.09
C LEU A 166 -5.63 -2.40 15.35
N ASP A 167 -6.02 -1.16 15.59
CA ASP A 167 -7.08 -0.48 14.85
C ASP A 167 -6.50 0.14 13.57
N ILE A 168 -6.90 -0.44 12.43
CA ILE A 168 -6.41 0.00 11.12
C ILE A 168 -6.90 1.41 10.77
N GLU A 169 -8.08 1.81 11.26
CA GLU A 169 -8.60 3.16 11.01
C GLU A 169 -7.74 4.22 11.70
N ARG A 170 -7.28 3.91 12.91
CA ARG A 170 -6.36 4.78 13.61
C ARG A 170 -5.01 4.92 12.90
N MET A 171 -4.54 3.88 12.25
CA MET A 171 -3.26 3.91 11.52
C MET A 171 -3.28 4.85 10.30
N LYS A 172 -4.45 5.30 9.85
CA LYS A 172 -4.57 6.36 8.83
C LYS A 172 -3.95 7.67 9.28
N ARG A 173 -3.88 7.91 10.60
CA ARG A 173 -3.15 9.02 11.18
C ARG A 173 -1.69 8.62 11.39
N TYR A 174 -0.95 8.50 10.29
CA TYR A 174 0.45 8.11 10.27
C TYR A 174 1.43 9.28 10.50
N ARG A 175 0.93 10.51 10.57
CA ARG A 175 1.70 11.69 10.99
C ARG A 175 1.06 12.34 12.21
N GLU A 176 1.91 12.71 13.15
CA GLU A 176 1.52 13.52 14.30
C GLU A 176 1.51 15.02 13.91
N PRO A 177 0.90 15.90 14.75
CA PRO A 177 0.83 17.34 14.45
C PRO A 177 2.18 18.02 14.27
N ASP A 178 3.24 17.50 14.87
CA ASP A 178 4.63 17.99 14.73
C ASP A 178 5.33 17.49 13.46
N GLY A 179 4.64 16.66 12.64
CA GLY A 179 5.14 16.07 11.41
C GLY A 179 5.89 14.75 11.59
N SER A 180 6.10 14.28 12.82
CA SER A 180 6.72 13.00 13.09
C SER A 180 5.86 11.84 12.57
N LEU A 181 6.51 10.75 12.16
CA LEU A 181 5.82 9.57 11.69
C LEU A 181 5.33 8.72 12.86
N ASN A 182 4.13 8.20 12.71
CA ASN A 182 3.50 7.31 13.66
C ASN A 182 3.44 5.89 13.08
N SER A 183 4.13 4.95 13.71
CA SER A 183 4.09 3.53 13.35
C SER A 183 3.65 2.69 14.54
N TRP A 184 2.94 1.60 14.25
CA TRP A 184 2.55 0.62 15.26
C TRP A 184 3.74 -0.22 15.75
N ASN A 185 4.75 -0.39 14.91
CA ASN A 185 5.92 -1.24 15.13
C ASN A 185 7.08 -0.41 15.68
N ILE A 186 6.93 0.10 16.88
CA ILE A 186 7.98 0.88 17.56
C ILE A 186 8.95 -0.05 18.31
N GLY A 187 10.13 0.45 18.61
CA GLY A 187 11.09 -0.25 19.48
C GLY A 187 10.55 -0.44 20.90
N ASP A 188 11.19 -1.33 21.66
CA ASP A 188 10.80 -1.58 23.05
C ASP A 188 11.14 -0.38 23.96
N PRO A 189 10.14 0.29 24.53
CA PRO A 189 10.38 1.41 25.43
C PRO A 189 11.20 1.06 26.68
N ASN A 190 11.25 -0.22 27.09
CA ASN A 190 12.08 -0.66 28.22
C ASN A 190 13.57 -0.72 27.87
N SER A 191 13.91 -0.99 26.61
CA SER A 191 15.30 -1.23 26.21
C SER A 191 15.98 -0.03 25.56
N THR A 192 15.24 1.01 25.22
CA THR A 192 15.78 2.16 24.51
C THR A 192 15.96 3.38 25.41
N SER A 193 17.11 4.05 25.22
CA SER A 193 17.39 5.36 25.76
C SER A 193 17.06 6.50 24.79
N ASP A 194 16.67 6.14 23.56
CA ASP A 194 16.48 7.10 22.49
C ASP A 194 15.00 7.50 22.38
N LEU A 195 14.72 8.77 22.60
CA LEU A 195 13.40 9.36 22.38
C LEU A 195 12.91 9.23 20.94
N SER A 196 13.80 8.97 20.00
CA SER A 196 13.41 8.70 18.60
C SER A 196 12.70 7.35 18.40
N VAL A 197 12.57 6.54 19.46
CA VAL A 197 11.91 5.23 19.41
C VAL A 197 10.48 5.30 18.88
N TYR A 198 9.77 6.38 19.17
CA TYR A 198 8.43 6.58 18.66
C TYR A 198 8.38 7.38 17.36
N GLY A 199 9.50 7.86 16.88
CA GLY A 199 9.62 8.50 15.56
C GLY A 199 10.11 7.58 14.46
N LYS A 200 10.48 6.33 14.79
CA LYS A 200 11.02 5.34 13.85
C LYS A 200 10.37 3.97 14.09
N PRO A 201 9.94 3.28 13.02
CA PRO A 201 9.54 1.88 13.15
C PRO A 201 10.74 1.03 13.56
N ALA A 202 10.50 -0.06 14.30
CA ALA A 202 11.54 -1.04 14.58
C ALA A 202 11.92 -1.82 13.32
N TYR A 203 10.91 -2.26 12.56
CA TYR A 203 11.06 -3.04 11.32
C TYR A 203 10.10 -2.58 10.21
N TRP A 204 8.87 -2.17 10.54
CA TRP A 204 7.79 -1.95 9.58
C TRP A 204 7.23 -0.53 9.69
N ASP A 205 7.21 0.17 8.57
CA ASP A 205 6.52 1.44 8.45
C ASP A 205 5.01 1.29 8.65
N ASN A 206 4.37 2.39 9.01
CA ASN A 206 2.92 2.45 8.96
C ASN A 206 2.45 2.20 7.51
N PRO A 207 1.54 1.27 7.26
CA PRO A 207 1.11 0.94 5.91
C PRO A 207 0.50 2.12 5.15
N TYR A 208 -0.14 3.06 5.83
CA TYR A 208 -0.66 4.26 5.18
C TYR A 208 0.43 5.28 4.82
N PHE A 209 1.54 5.32 5.55
CA PHE A 209 2.72 6.07 5.11
C PHE A 209 3.24 5.50 3.78
N VAL A 210 3.39 4.18 3.70
CA VAL A 210 3.85 3.53 2.46
C VAL A 210 2.89 3.80 1.31
N LEU A 211 1.57 3.69 1.54
CA LEU A 211 0.56 3.93 0.51
C LEU A 211 0.53 5.37 -0.01
N ASN A 212 0.84 6.34 0.83
CA ASN A 212 0.67 7.75 0.49
C ASN A 212 1.97 8.46 0.11
N GLU A 213 3.12 8.00 0.63
CA GLU A 213 4.38 8.71 0.49
C GLU A 213 5.54 7.87 -0.03
N ASN A 214 5.54 6.55 0.24
CA ASN A 214 6.61 5.65 -0.18
C ASN A 214 6.10 4.62 -1.19
N PHE A 215 5.55 5.09 -2.30
CA PHE A 215 5.02 4.21 -3.35
C PHE A 215 5.75 4.40 -4.67
N GLY A 216 5.78 3.34 -5.46
CA GLY A 216 6.36 3.37 -6.80
C GLY A 216 5.33 3.70 -7.88
N THR A 217 5.82 4.29 -8.95
CA THR A 217 5.08 4.47 -10.20
C THR A 217 5.80 3.79 -11.35
N GLU A 218 5.05 3.29 -12.31
CA GLU A 218 5.59 2.60 -13.45
C GLU A 218 4.83 3.01 -14.72
N ARG A 219 5.57 3.28 -15.79
CA ARG A 219 4.99 3.59 -17.09
C ARG A 219 5.61 2.70 -18.15
N HIS A 220 4.76 2.02 -18.91
CA HIS A 220 5.16 1.22 -20.06
C HIS A 220 4.55 1.78 -21.33
N ASN A 221 5.40 1.88 -22.37
CA ASN A 221 5.01 2.17 -23.73
C ASN A 221 5.49 1.01 -24.60
N ARG A 222 4.56 0.38 -25.32
CA ARG A 222 4.87 -0.77 -26.16
C ARG A 222 4.20 -0.62 -27.52
N LEU A 223 4.99 -0.72 -28.56
CA LEU A 223 4.51 -0.86 -29.94
C LEU A 223 4.88 -2.24 -30.45
N VAL A 224 3.88 -2.95 -30.93
CA VAL A 224 4.05 -4.30 -31.53
C VAL A 224 3.26 -4.35 -32.81
N GLY A 225 3.79 -5.02 -33.80
CA GLY A 225 3.07 -5.31 -35.03
C GLY A 225 3.95 -5.63 -36.20
N ASN A 226 3.34 -5.70 -37.34
CA ASN A 226 4.02 -5.90 -38.62
C ASN A 226 3.46 -4.97 -39.69
N VAL A 227 4.25 -4.79 -40.73
CA VAL A 227 3.86 -4.16 -41.98
C VAL A 227 4.44 -5.04 -43.07
N GLY A 228 3.57 -5.53 -43.96
CA GLY A 228 3.92 -6.43 -45.06
C GLY A 228 3.56 -5.83 -46.42
N LEU A 229 4.37 -6.13 -47.41
CA LEU A 229 4.09 -5.92 -48.84
C LEU A 229 4.04 -7.30 -49.49
N ASN A 230 2.92 -7.63 -50.11
CA ASN A 230 2.68 -8.89 -50.77
C ASN A 230 2.37 -8.68 -52.25
#